data_4cd9b4b0701db96c04e8acd6033db72d
#
_entry.id   4cd9b4b0701db96c04e8acd6033db72d
#
_cell.length_a   1.000
_cell.length_b   1.000
_cell.length_c   1.000
_cell.angle_alpha   90.00
_cell.angle_beta   90.00
_cell.angle_gamma   90.00
#
_symmetry.space_group_name_H-M   'P 1'
#
loop_
_entity.id
_entity.type
_entity.pdbx_description
1 polymer ?
#
loop_
_entity_poly.entity_id
_entity_poly.type
_entity_poly.pdbx_seq_one_letter_code
_entity_poly.pdbx_strand_id
1 'polypeptide(L)'
;NTIVRYVRLPIGTNTKASYPAPFAHELAEWRPDVRVTLAEALEAFGVSAEQPTDEPVPPAVTSPPGTFGLSFLARALSALDPDMGRDAWLQIGMALHHETGGAIEGLDAWDAWSAQSLVKYVGREDLETCWASFGRNGAAPVTGGTILRLATDAGWTDYEEIAKDFEDVTQAAHGSDISAALPAFKRANDTGAILATKENITWALARPDLCGYQLRHDTFRDEVMVAPAGCDEWRPFRDTDYHALCMRMERGPQGFKDIAKEKIRDAVAYVAEGNAFDSAQHWLDGLAWDGKPRIETFLPTYFGAEDSRYTRAVSLYLWTALAGRVLVPGIKADMVPAAVGPQGAMKSSTVAAIVPAPDFFLELDLGSKDDDLARLMRGKLVIELGELKGLRAKEVEHIKAFISRQHEEWVPKYREMNVRYSRRGVFFATTNQDEFLTDDTGNRRWLPFRAGRCDPEGVKAARGQLWAEAREVFKVRGVVWQEAEQLGRDEHE
;
A
#
# COMPACT_ATOMS: atom_id res chain seq x y z
N ASN A 1 -24.18 -11.56 27.32
CA ASN A 1 -23.80 -11.35 25.91
C ASN A 1 -25.05 -11.64 25.06
N THR A 2 -25.83 -10.61 24.80
CA THR A 2 -27.02 -10.74 23.93
C THR A 2 -26.62 -10.20 22.57
N ILE A 3 -26.23 -11.09 21.64
CA ILE A 3 -26.04 -10.72 20.23
C ILE A 3 -27.46 -10.67 19.65
N VAL A 4 -28.05 -9.49 19.56
CA VAL A 4 -29.27 -9.28 18.78
C VAL A 4 -28.88 -9.14 17.33
N ARG A 5 -28.82 -10.26 16.60
CA ARG A 5 -28.83 -10.21 15.14
C ARG A 5 -30.28 -10.11 14.70
N TYR A 6 -30.61 -9.08 13.93
CA TYR A 6 -31.89 -8.99 13.26
C TYR A 6 -31.97 -10.14 12.25
N VAL A 7 -32.80 -11.14 12.59
CA VAL A 7 -33.18 -12.16 11.61
C VAL A 7 -34.22 -11.52 10.71
N ARG A 8 -33.88 -11.35 9.44
CA ARG A 8 -34.85 -10.91 8.44
C ARG A 8 -35.90 -12.00 8.31
N LEU A 9 -37.12 -11.73 8.74
CA LEU A 9 -38.22 -12.64 8.50
C LEU A 9 -38.37 -12.82 7.00
N PRO A 10 -38.49 -14.03 6.48
CA PRO A 10 -38.66 -14.33 5.07
C PRO A 10 -40.10 -14.02 4.63
N ILE A 11 -40.50 -12.75 4.77
CA ILE A 11 -41.80 -12.26 4.30
C ILE A 11 -41.52 -11.35 3.10
N GLY A 12 -42.06 -11.70 1.95
CA GLY A 12 -41.90 -10.94 0.73
C GLY A 12 -41.56 -11.81 -0.49
N THR A 13 -41.39 -11.18 -1.62
CA THR A 13 -41.05 -11.84 -2.88
C THR A 13 -39.55 -11.72 -3.15
N ASN A 14 -38.90 -12.84 -3.41
CA ASN A 14 -37.50 -12.84 -3.82
C ASN A 14 -37.40 -12.57 -5.33
N THR A 15 -36.77 -11.44 -5.68
CA THR A 15 -36.62 -10.98 -7.07
C THR A 15 -35.16 -11.01 -7.56
N LYS A 16 -34.25 -11.73 -6.86
CA LYS A 16 -32.85 -11.81 -7.28
C LYS A 16 -32.72 -12.49 -8.65
N ALA A 17 -31.93 -11.91 -9.52
CA ALA A 17 -31.65 -12.41 -10.88
C ALA A 17 -31.03 -13.82 -10.94
N SER A 18 -30.56 -14.35 -9.82
CA SER A 18 -30.01 -15.72 -9.72
C SER A 18 -31.08 -16.82 -9.70
N TYR A 19 -32.35 -16.47 -9.60
CA TYR A 19 -33.45 -17.43 -9.64
C TYR A 19 -34.23 -17.32 -10.96
N PRO A 20 -34.67 -18.45 -11.52
CA PRO A 20 -35.35 -18.47 -12.83
C PRO A 20 -36.74 -17.78 -12.85
N ALA A 21 -37.35 -17.58 -11.68
CA ALA A 21 -38.57 -16.79 -11.50
C ALA A 21 -38.64 -16.22 -10.08
N PRO A 22 -39.29 -15.07 -9.88
CA PRO A 22 -39.60 -14.56 -8.54
C PRO A 22 -40.47 -15.56 -7.77
N PHE A 23 -40.20 -15.75 -6.48
CA PHE A 23 -41.04 -16.58 -5.61
C PHE A 23 -41.35 -15.85 -4.30
N ALA A 24 -42.54 -16.06 -3.79
CA ALA A 24 -42.96 -15.54 -2.50
C ALA A 24 -42.51 -16.48 -1.38
N HIS A 25 -42.07 -15.88 -0.26
CA HIS A 25 -41.83 -16.63 0.97
C HIS A 25 -43.15 -16.74 1.74
N GLU A 26 -43.50 -17.92 2.11
CA GLU A 26 -44.66 -18.18 2.98
C GLU A 26 -44.19 -18.49 4.40
N LEU A 27 -44.82 -17.85 5.38
CA LEU A 27 -44.57 -18.14 6.80
C LEU A 27 -45.36 -19.38 7.19
N ALA A 28 -44.67 -20.51 7.36
CA ALA A 28 -45.33 -21.78 7.71
C ALA A 28 -45.84 -21.78 9.15
N GLU A 29 -45.07 -21.28 10.10
CA GLU A 29 -45.45 -21.19 11.50
C GLU A 29 -44.70 -20.08 12.22
N TRP A 30 -45.35 -19.36 13.13
CA TRP A 30 -44.76 -18.33 13.99
C TRP A 30 -45.12 -18.57 15.44
N ARG A 31 -44.08 -18.86 16.27
CA ARG A 31 -44.19 -19.10 17.73
C ARG A 31 -43.30 -18.11 18.48
N PRO A 32 -43.73 -16.87 18.71
CA PRO A 32 -42.93 -15.85 19.36
C PRO A 32 -42.64 -16.09 20.84
N ASP A 33 -43.38 -17.00 21.45
CA ASP A 33 -43.30 -17.41 22.85
C ASP A 33 -42.27 -18.53 23.09
N VAL A 34 -41.86 -19.24 22.04
CA VAL A 34 -40.87 -20.33 22.15
C VAL A 34 -39.47 -19.74 22.15
N ARG A 35 -38.73 -19.96 23.20
CA ARG A 35 -37.31 -19.61 23.30
C ARG A 35 -36.49 -20.88 23.25
N VAL A 36 -35.50 -20.91 22.36
CA VAL A 36 -34.53 -21.99 22.25
C VAL A 36 -33.15 -21.49 22.64
N THR A 37 -32.36 -22.34 23.25
CA THR A 37 -30.95 -22.05 23.50
C THR A 37 -30.16 -22.16 22.20
N LEU A 38 -28.95 -21.55 22.15
CA LEU A 38 -28.05 -21.66 21.00
C LEU A 38 -27.70 -23.13 20.69
N ALA A 39 -27.53 -23.96 21.74
CA ALA A 39 -27.23 -25.38 21.59
C ALA A 39 -28.37 -26.14 20.91
N GLU A 40 -29.63 -25.94 21.35
CA GLU A 40 -30.81 -26.54 20.73
C GLU A 40 -31.01 -26.09 19.28
N ALA A 41 -30.72 -24.82 18.98
CA ALA A 41 -30.79 -24.31 17.62
C ALA A 41 -29.73 -24.95 16.72
N LEU A 42 -28.49 -25.08 17.17
CA LEU A 42 -27.40 -25.70 16.41
C LEU A 42 -27.68 -27.18 16.14
N GLU A 43 -28.21 -27.92 17.15
CA GLU A 43 -28.61 -29.33 17.02
C GLU A 43 -29.76 -29.50 16.00
N ALA A 44 -30.75 -28.62 16.04
CA ALA A 44 -31.88 -28.64 15.09
C ALA A 44 -31.48 -28.38 13.65
N PHE A 45 -30.43 -27.59 13.42
CA PHE A 45 -29.89 -27.32 12.07
C PHE A 45 -28.78 -28.30 11.68
N GLY A 46 -28.43 -29.29 12.51
CA GLY A 46 -27.33 -30.24 12.21
C GLY A 46 -25.95 -29.58 12.12
N VAL A 47 -25.78 -28.43 12.78
CA VAL A 47 -24.51 -27.70 12.83
C VAL A 47 -23.77 -28.10 14.09
N SER A 48 -22.70 -28.86 13.99
CA SER A 48 -21.77 -29.06 15.11
C SER A 48 -21.13 -27.71 15.47
N ALA A 49 -21.30 -27.32 16.72
CA ALA A 49 -20.45 -26.30 17.31
C ALA A 49 -19.07 -26.94 17.53
N GLU A 50 -18.21 -26.92 16.51
CA GLU A 50 -16.78 -27.10 16.75
C GLU A 50 -16.37 -25.96 17.69
N GLN A 51 -15.97 -26.32 18.90
CA GLN A 51 -15.27 -25.37 19.76
C GLN A 51 -14.07 -24.91 18.94
N PRO A 52 -13.82 -23.58 18.82
CA PRO A 52 -12.60 -23.13 18.21
C PRO A 52 -11.47 -23.84 18.95
N THR A 53 -10.72 -24.66 18.23
CA THR A 53 -9.43 -25.15 18.72
C THR A 53 -8.66 -23.92 19.16
N ASP A 54 -8.04 -23.98 20.35
CA ASP A 54 -7.09 -22.99 20.86
C ASP A 54 -5.83 -22.90 19.94
N GLU A 55 -6.03 -22.66 18.66
CA GLU A 55 -4.98 -22.06 17.86
C GLU A 55 -4.91 -20.59 18.30
N PRO A 56 -3.75 -20.12 18.73
CA PRO A 56 -3.60 -18.72 19.07
C PRO A 56 -4.00 -17.90 17.84
N VAL A 57 -5.15 -17.22 17.95
CA VAL A 57 -5.53 -16.16 17.02
C VAL A 57 -4.27 -15.28 16.89
N PRO A 58 -3.71 -15.09 15.68
CA PRO A 58 -2.56 -14.22 15.53
C PRO A 58 -2.95 -12.91 16.21
N PRO A 59 -2.09 -12.34 17.08
CA PRO A 59 -2.43 -11.16 17.85
C PRO A 59 -2.95 -10.13 16.87
N ALA A 60 -4.17 -9.63 17.11
CA ALA A 60 -4.69 -8.50 16.37
C ALA A 60 -3.56 -7.48 16.33
N VAL A 61 -3.21 -6.97 15.14
CA VAL A 61 -2.15 -5.97 14.98
C VAL A 61 -2.62 -4.77 15.79
N THR A 62 -2.24 -4.74 17.07
CA THR A 62 -2.55 -3.64 17.97
C THR A 62 -1.50 -2.58 17.67
N SER A 63 -1.96 -1.46 17.14
CA SER A 63 -1.09 -0.28 17.01
C SER A 63 -0.52 0.04 18.40
N PRO A 64 0.78 0.31 18.54
CA PRO A 64 1.34 0.72 19.81
C PRO A 64 0.69 2.03 20.30
N PRO A 65 0.64 2.29 21.61
CA PRO A 65 0.17 3.55 22.16
C PRO A 65 0.89 4.73 21.50
N GLY A 66 0.15 5.82 21.21
CA GLY A 66 0.71 7.02 20.58
C GLY A 66 0.88 6.92 19.06
N THR A 67 0.30 5.90 18.42
CA THR A 67 0.30 5.78 16.95
C THR A 67 -0.44 6.95 16.29
N PHE A 68 -1.50 7.43 16.91
CA PHE A 68 -2.27 8.58 16.45
C PHE A 68 -2.13 9.74 17.44
N GLY A 69 -1.66 10.89 16.96
CA GLY A 69 -1.56 12.09 17.79
C GLY A 69 -2.93 12.52 18.34
N LEU A 70 -2.96 12.97 19.62
CA LEU A 70 -4.22 13.36 20.29
C LEU A 70 -4.97 14.48 19.56
N SER A 71 -4.26 15.45 18.99
CA SER A 71 -4.84 16.52 18.17
C SER A 71 -5.55 16.00 16.93
N PHE A 72 -5.00 14.98 16.28
CA PHE A 72 -5.60 14.32 15.13
C PHE A 72 -6.88 13.56 15.50
N LEU A 73 -6.84 12.80 16.61
CA LEU A 73 -8.02 12.11 17.11
C LEU A 73 -9.12 13.04 17.61
N ALA A 74 -8.75 14.15 18.24
CA ALA A 74 -9.71 15.17 18.67
C ALA A 74 -10.46 15.79 17.48
N ARG A 75 -9.78 15.97 16.33
CA ARG A 75 -10.43 16.41 15.09
C ARG A 75 -11.42 15.37 14.57
N ALA A 76 -11.01 14.09 14.49
CA ALA A 76 -11.92 13.03 14.08
C ALA A 76 -13.16 12.93 14.98
N LEU A 77 -13.01 13.21 16.28
CA LEU A 77 -14.13 13.25 17.23
C LEU A 77 -15.14 14.36 16.92
N SER A 78 -14.72 15.48 16.33
CA SER A 78 -15.65 16.58 16.00
C SER A 78 -16.72 16.18 14.96
N ALA A 79 -16.46 15.13 14.18
CA ALA A 79 -17.41 14.61 13.21
C ALA A 79 -18.37 13.55 13.80
N LEU A 80 -18.18 13.16 15.05
CA LEU A 80 -18.98 12.13 15.71
C LEU A 80 -20.04 12.78 16.60
N ASP A 81 -21.25 12.22 16.53
CA ASP A 81 -22.36 12.63 17.39
C ASP A 81 -22.11 12.15 18.83
N PRO A 82 -21.94 13.04 19.83
CA PRO A 82 -21.76 12.65 21.23
C PRO A 82 -22.99 11.96 21.82
N ASP A 83 -24.15 12.03 21.18
CA ASP A 83 -25.37 11.33 21.56
C ASP A 83 -25.46 9.89 21.00
N MET A 84 -24.36 9.37 20.45
CA MET A 84 -24.27 7.99 19.98
C MET A 84 -24.56 6.94 21.06
N GLY A 85 -24.66 5.65 20.65
CA GLY A 85 -24.89 4.54 21.60
C GLY A 85 -23.76 4.38 22.63
N ARG A 86 -24.14 3.97 23.87
CA ARG A 86 -23.18 3.84 24.99
C ARG A 86 -21.95 2.99 24.66
N ASP A 87 -22.12 1.91 23.90
CA ASP A 87 -20.98 1.01 23.56
C ASP A 87 -19.96 1.71 22.65
N ALA A 88 -20.41 2.46 21.65
CA ALA A 88 -19.53 3.25 20.78
C ALA A 88 -18.86 4.38 21.55
N TRP A 89 -19.59 5.07 22.44
CA TRP A 89 -19.06 6.11 23.32
C TRP A 89 -17.96 5.57 24.24
N LEU A 90 -18.12 4.37 24.83
CA LEU A 90 -17.09 3.70 25.62
C LEU A 90 -15.88 3.31 24.77
N GLN A 91 -16.09 2.83 23.53
CA GLN A 91 -14.98 2.51 22.61
C GLN A 91 -14.11 3.74 22.30
N ILE A 92 -14.70 4.91 22.17
CA ILE A 92 -13.98 6.17 22.01
C ILE A 92 -13.11 6.47 23.23
N GLY A 93 -13.67 6.37 24.44
CA GLY A 93 -12.91 6.54 25.68
C GLY A 93 -11.75 5.54 25.81
N MET A 94 -11.98 4.26 25.49
CA MET A 94 -10.92 3.22 25.49
C MET A 94 -9.84 3.50 24.47
N ALA A 95 -10.20 3.99 23.27
CA ALA A 95 -9.24 4.33 22.23
C ALA A 95 -8.36 5.50 22.64
N LEU A 96 -8.93 6.56 23.19
CA LEU A 96 -8.17 7.70 23.71
C LEU A 96 -7.27 7.30 24.89
N HIS A 97 -7.78 6.45 25.78
CA HIS A 97 -6.98 5.89 26.89
C HIS A 97 -5.78 5.11 26.38
N HIS A 98 -5.96 4.27 25.36
CA HIS A 98 -4.88 3.49 24.75
C HIS A 98 -3.84 4.40 24.10
N GLU A 99 -4.26 5.35 23.27
CA GLU A 99 -3.35 6.23 22.51
C GLU A 99 -2.54 7.17 23.43
N THR A 100 -3.12 7.58 24.54
CA THR A 100 -2.44 8.46 25.51
C THR A 100 -1.75 7.70 26.65
N GLY A 101 -1.82 6.36 26.65
CA GLY A 101 -1.30 5.55 27.75
C GLY A 101 -1.99 5.82 29.09
N GLY A 102 -3.23 6.26 29.06
CA GLY A 102 -4.02 6.63 30.25
C GLY A 102 -3.76 8.03 30.79
N ALA A 103 -3.03 8.88 30.04
CA ALA A 103 -2.73 10.26 30.45
C ALA A 103 -3.99 11.13 30.54
N ILE A 104 -3.91 12.17 31.39
CA ILE A 104 -5.06 13.06 31.69
C ILE A 104 -5.55 13.81 30.45
N GLU A 105 -4.67 14.11 29.50
CA GLU A 105 -4.98 14.80 28.26
C GLU A 105 -5.98 14.00 27.38
N GLY A 106 -5.90 12.67 27.42
CA GLY A 106 -6.86 11.80 26.75
C GLY A 106 -8.24 11.84 27.39
N LEU A 107 -8.31 11.89 28.72
CA LEU A 107 -9.56 12.08 29.46
C LEU A 107 -10.16 13.46 29.19
N ASP A 108 -9.33 14.50 29.16
CA ASP A 108 -9.77 15.87 28.87
C ASP A 108 -10.39 15.97 27.45
N ALA A 109 -9.78 15.30 26.46
CA ALA A 109 -10.34 15.26 25.11
C ALA A 109 -11.67 14.49 25.06
N TRP A 110 -11.80 13.38 25.79
CA TRP A 110 -13.04 12.63 25.86
C TRP A 110 -14.15 13.42 26.57
N ASP A 111 -13.81 14.12 27.66
CA ASP A 111 -14.73 14.96 28.42
C ASP A 111 -15.22 16.14 27.57
N ALA A 112 -14.32 16.87 26.93
CA ALA A 112 -14.65 18.02 26.08
C ALA A 112 -15.56 17.62 24.90
N TRP A 113 -15.36 16.43 24.31
CA TRP A 113 -16.22 15.92 23.26
C TRP A 113 -17.58 15.47 23.83
N SER A 114 -17.59 14.72 24.91
CA SER A 114 -18.83 14.21 25.55
C SER A 114 -19.70 15.34 26.05
N ALA A 115 -19.12 16.43 26.55
CA ALA A 115 -19.82 17.61 27.06
C ALA A 115 -20.63 18.38 25.99
N GLN A 116 -20.42 18.09 24.71
CA GLN A 116 -21.24 18.62 23.61
C GLN A 116 -22.64 17.97 23.55
N SER A 117 -22.83 16.81 24.20
CA SER A 117 -24.15 16.18 24.34
C SER A 117 -25.02 16.97 25.32
N LEU A 118 -26.18 17.41 24.85
CA LEU A 118 -27.17 18.08 25.69
C LEU A 118 -28.06 17.10 26.48
N VAL A 119 -28.02 15.81 26.12
CA VAL A 119 -28.97 14.79 26.62
C VAL A 119 -28.27 13.75 27.48
N LYS A 120 -27.07 13.31 27.11
CA LYS A 120 -26.41 12.14 27.69
C LYS A 120 -25.21 12.44 28.57
N TYR A 121 -24.68 13.66 28.52
CA TYR A 121 -23.54 14.03 29.36
C TYR A 121 -23.97 14.16 30.83
N VAL A 122 -23.39 13.33 31.69
CA VAL A 122 -23.72 13.26 33.15
C VAL A 122 -22.65 13.88 34.03
N GLY A 123 -21.56 14.38 33.46
CA GLY A 123 -20.48 15.06 34.17
C GLY A 123 -19.17 14.30 34.16
N ARG A 124 -18.09 14.98 34.48
CA ARG A 124 -16.72 14.48 34.43
C ARG A 124 -16.47 13.31 35.41
N GLU A 125 -17.11 13.27 36.55
CA GLU A 125 -16.92 12.23 37.56
C GLU A 125 -17.25 10.82 37.03
N ASP A 126 -18.27 10.70 36.17
CA ASP A 126 -18.62 9.43 35.52
C ASP A 126 -17.57 9.00 34.49
N LEU A 127 -17.01 9.96 33.75
CA LEU A 127 -15.92 9.68 32.79
C LEU A 127 -14.66 9.21 33.52
N GLU A 128 -14.29 9.85 34.64
CA GLU A 128 -13.14 9.46 35.47
C GLU A 128 -13.30 8.04 36.02
N THR A 129 -14.51 7.69 36.42
CA THR A 129 -14.83 6.32 36.89
C THR A 129 -14.66 5.29 35.77
N CYS A 130 -15.16 5.58 34.55
CA CYS A 130 -14.98 4.74 33.39
C CYS A 130 -13.50 4.65 32.99
N TRP A 131 -12.81 5.79 32.93
CA TRP A 131 -11.40 5.91 32.56
C TRP A 131 -10.49 5.05 33.45
N ALA A 132 -10.71 5.12 34.77
CA ALA A 132 -9.96 4.34 35.73
C ALA A 132 -10.20 2.80 35.61
N SER A 133 -11.27 2.39 34.91
CA SER A 133 -11.58 0.97 34.68
C SER A 133 -10.92 0.40 33.42
N PHE A 134 -10.48 1.25 32.49
CA PHE A 134 -9.91 0.82 31.21
C PHE A 134 -8.56 0.10 31.39
N GLY A 135 -8.28 -0.85 30.51
CA GLY A 135 -7.02 -1.60 30.54
C GLY A 135 -6.88 -2.70 31.60
N ARG A 136 -7.84 -2.86 32.52
CA ARG A 136 -7.73 -3.82 33.64
C ARG A 136 -8.05 -5.28 33.28
N ASN A 137 -8.75 -5.53 32.17
CA ASN A 137 -9.35 -6.85 31.92
C ASN A 137 -8.58 -7.71 30.88
N GLY A 138 -7.37 -7.35 30.46
CA GLY A 138 -6.56 -8.17 29.53
C GLY A 138 -7.17 -8.39 28.13
N ALA A 139 -8.28 -7.71 27.79
CA ALA A 139 -8.86 -7.73 26.46
C ALA A 139 -7.97 -6.98 25.46
N ALA A 140 -8.04 -7.34 24.19
CA ALA A 140 -7.35 -6.62 23.13
C ALA A 140 -7.68 -5.12 23.21
N PRO A 141 -6.69 -4.20 23.16
CA PRO A 141 -6.94 -2.78 23.31
C PRO A 141 -7.77 -2.25 22.15
N VAL A 142 -8.68 -1.32 22.46
CA VAL A 142 -9.36 -0.49 21.44
C VAL A 142 -8.42 0.65 21.09
N THR A 143 -8.02 0.76 19.83
CA THR A 143 -7.01 1.74 19.36
C THR A 143 -7.65 2.96 18.70
N GLY A 144 -6.87 4.02 18.46
CA GLY A 144 -7.31 5.22 17.73
C GLY A 144 -7.91 4.94 16.35
N GLY A 145 -7.52 3.83 15.71
CA GLY A 145 -8.14 3.37 14.46
C GLY A 145 -9.66 3.16 14.57
N THR A 146 -10.19 2.87 15.77
CA THR A 146 -11.64 2.77 16.00
C THR A 146 -12.32 4.12 15.86
N ILE A 147 -11.72 5.19 16.40
CA ILE A 147 -12.22 6.57 16.26
C ILE A 147 -12.24 6.97 14.79
N LEU A 148 -11.14 6.70 14.06
CA LEU A 148 -11.04 7.03 12.64
C LEU A 148 -12.07 6.29 11.79
N ARG A 149 -12.29 5.01 12.06
CA ARG A 149 -13.31 4.23 11.36
C ARG A 149 -14.71 4.79 11.60
N LEU A 150 -15.06 5.09 12.85
CA LEU A 150 -16.36 5.67 13.20
C LEU A 150 -16.55 7.05 12.54
N ALA A 151 -15.51 7.88 12.55
CA ALA A 151 -15.53 9.19 11.91
C ALA A 151 -15.69 9.07 10.38
N THR A 152 -14.96 8.16 9.74
CA THR A 152 -15.09 7.90 8.30
C THR A 152 -16.48 7.38 7.94
N ASP A 153 -17.05 6.48 8.75
CA ASP A 153 -18.41 5.97 8.59
C ASP A 153 -19.47 7.08 8.74
N ALA A 154 -19.16 8.12 9.55
CA ALA A 154 -19.96 9.33 9.71
C ALA A 154 -19.74 10.37 8.59
N GLY A 155 -18.89 10.07 7.60
CA GLY A 155 -18.59 10.96 6.47
C GLY A 155 -17.42 11.92 6.71
N TRP A 156 -16.69 11.76 7.81
CA TRP A 156 -15.49 12.54 8.06
C TRP A 156 -14.40 12.19 7.05
N THR A 157 -13.88 13.21 6.42
CA THR A 157 -12.69 13.12 5.57
C THR A 157 -11.70 14.16 6.08
N ASP A 158 -10.46 13.75 6.25
CA ASP A 158 -9.36 14.61 6.75
C ASP A 158 -9.14 15.89 5.89
N TYR A 159 -9.83 15.96 4.75
CA TYR A 159 -9.74 17.04 3.77
C TYR A 159 -10.35 18.38 4.23
N GLU A 160 -11.40 18.37 5.06
CA GLU A 160 -12.05 19.64 5.46
C GLU A 160 -11.32 20.37 6.58
N GLU A 161 -10.59 19.64 7.44
CA GLU A 161 -9.86 20.24 8.54
C GLU A 161 -8.43 20.64 8.21
N ILE A 162 -7.76 19.90 7.32
CA ILE A 162 -6.50 20.36 6.72
C ILE A 162 -6.70 21.76 6.09
N ALA A 163 -7.88 22.06 5.56
CA ALA A 163 -8.19 23.38 5.03
C ALA A 163 -8.30 24.46 6.12
N LYS A 164 -8.78 24.14 7.34
CA LYS A 164 -8.89 25.09 8.47
C LYS A 164 -7.54 25.35 9.14
N ASP A 165 -6.75 24.30 9.39
CA ASP A 165 -5.38 24.45 9.91
C ASP A 165 -4.50 25.30 8.98
N PHE A 166 -4.79 25.30 7.66
CA PHE A 166 -4.11 26.17 6.70
C PHE A 166 -4.55 27.62 6.76
N GLU A 167 -5.79 27.94 7.14
CA GLU A 167 -6.22 29.31 7.40
C GLU A 167 -5.50 29.90 8.62
N ASP A 168 -5.30 29.09 9.67
CA ASP A 168 -4.59 29.51 10.88
C ASP A 168 -3.07 29.66 10.66
N VAL A 169 -2.44 28.73 9.90
CA VAL A 169 -1.02 28.84 9.53
C VAL A 169 -0.78 30.01 8.57
N THR A 170 -1.73 30.33 7.69
CA THR A 170 -1.63 31.47 6.78
C THR A 170 -1.73 32.79 7.54
N GLN A 171 -2.48 32.85 8.66
CA GLN A 171 -2.52 34.02 9.54
C GLN A 171 -1.27 34.14 10.42
N ALA A 172 -0.67 33.02 10.85
CA ALA A 172 0.58 33.01 11.62
C ALA A 172 1.83 33.34 10.77
N ALA A 173 1.80 33.04 9.47
CA ALA A 173 2.89 33.34 8.53
C ALA A 173 2.92 34.80 8.05
N HIS A 174 1.96 35.61 8.39
CA HIS A 174 1.95 37.06 8.07
C HIS A 174 2.97 37.89 8.86
N GLY A 175 3.80 37.27 9.69
CA GLY A 175 4.85 37.93 10.48
C GLY A 175 6.28 37.83 9.94
N SER A 176 6.54 37.16 8.86
CA SER A 176 7.86 37.08 8.22
C SER A 176 7.81 37.51 6.75
N ASP A 177 8.58 38.55 6.43
CA ASP A 177 8.81 39.06 5.07
C ASP A 177 9.09 37.99 4.04
N ILE A 178 8.06 37.34 3.49
CA ILE A 178 8.13 36.60 2.22
C ILE A 178 7.44 37.47 1.17
N SER A 179 8.08 38.56 0.80
CA SER A 179 7.84 39.28 -0.45
C SER A 179 8.44 38.48 -1.63
N ALA A 180 8.10 37.22 -1.77
CA ALA A 180 8.16 36.55 -3.05
C ALA A 180 6.91 37.03 -3.81
N ALA A 181 7.09 37.95 -4.75
CA ALA A 181 6.03 38.48 -5.59
C ALA A 181 5.16 37.34 -6.09
N LEU A 182 3.90 37.30 -5.66
CA LEU A 182 2.91 36.38 -6.21
C LEU A 182 2.94 36.50 -7.74
N PRO A 183 2.90 35.40 -8.49
CA PRO A 183 2.83 35.50 -9.94
C PRO A 183 1.65 36.41 -10.30
N ALA A 184 1.85 37.33 -11.23
CA ALA A 184 0.80 38.24 -11.69
C ALA A 184 -0.20 37.44 -12.51
N PHE A 185 -1.17 36.81 -11.86
CA PHE A 185 -2.25 36.07 -12.54
C PHE A 185 -3.01 36.98 -13.50
N LYS A 186 -3.25 36.48 -14.70
CA LYS A 186 -4.19 37.09 -15.64
C LYS A 186 -5.60 37.03 -15.04
N ARG A 187 -6.24 38.21 -14.90
CA ARG A 187 -7.55 38.35 -14.26
C ARG A 187 -8.58 38.86 -15.26
N ALA A 188 -9.85 38.56 -15.01
CA ALA A 188 -10.97 39.16 -15.72
C ALA A 188 -11.12 40.63 -15.33
N ASN A 189 -11.31 41.51 -16.31
CA ASN A 189 -11.37 42.97 -16.10
C ASN A 189 -12.60 43.43 -15.33
N ASP A 190 -13.69 42.66 -15.43
CA ASP A 190 -15.00 42.98 -14.86
C ASP A 190 -15.18 42.48 -13.43
N THR A 191 -14.65 41.28 -13.10
CA THR A 191 -14.87 40.61 -11.82
C THR A 191 -13.60 40.54 -10.95
N GLY A 192 -12.42 40.78 -11.54
CA GLY A 192 -11.14 40.57 -10.86
C GLY A 192 -10.79 39.09 -10.59
N ALA A 193 -11.65 38.16 -11.01
CA ALA A 193 -11.41 36.72 -10.86
C ALA A 193 -10.21 36.24 -11.65
N ILE A 194 -9.50 35.24 -11.15
CA ILE A 194 -8.36 34.65 -11.86
C ILE A 194 -8.89 33.85 -13.07
N LEU A 195 -8.35 34.12 -14.26
CA LEU A 195 -8.69 33.40 -15.46
C LEU A 195 -8.09 31.98 -15.42
N ALA A 196 -8.89 30.95 -15.73
CA ALA A 196 -8.46 29.57 -15.83
C ALA A 196 -7.66 29.32 -17.12
N THR A 197 -6.55 30.05 -17.30
CA THR A 197 -5.58 29.80 -18.37
C THR A 197 -4.61 28.68 -17.98
N LYS A 198 -4.03 27.97 -18.95
CA LYS A 198 -3.01 26.95 -18.70
C LYS A 198 -1.87 27.51 -17.82
N GLU A 199 -1.38 28.71 -18.13
CA GLU A 199 -0.31 29.39 -17.42
C GLU A 199 -0.67 29.65 -15.96
N ASN A 200 -1.82 30.28 -15.69
CA ASN A 200 -2.28 30.58 -14.31
C ASN A 200 -2.46 29.31 -13.49
N ILE A 201 -3.05 28.26 -14.08
CA ILE A 201 -3.27 26.97 -13.37
C ILE A 201 -1.92 26.33 -13.06
N THR A 202 -0.99 26.31 -14.01
CA THR A 202 0.37 25.74 -13.82
C THR A 202 1.12 26.48 -12.71
N TRP A 203 1.06 27.80 -12.68
CA TRP A 203 1.72 28.61 -11.66
C TRP A 203 1.12 28.39 -10.27
N ALA A 204 -0.22 28.28 -10.17
CA ALA A 204 -0.88 27.99 -8.92
C ALA A 204 -0.51 26.58 -8.38
N LEU A 205 -0.44 25.57 -9.26
CA LEU A 205 -0.05 24.21 -8.88
C LEU A 205 1.44 24.08 -8.55
N ALA A 206 2.29 24.90 -9.13
CA ALA A 206 3.72 24.96 -8.78
C ALA A 206 3.99 25.62 -7.41
N ARG A 207 2.97 26.18 -6.79
CA ARG A 207 3.02 26.86 -5.49
C ARG A 207 2.18 26.08 -4.46
N PRO A 208 2.81 25.20 -3.66
CA PRO A 208 2.09 24.42 -2.63
C PRO A 208 1.33 25.29 -1.62
N ASP A 209 1.86 26.47 -1.31
CA ASP A 209 1.20 27.47 -0.47
C ASP A 209 -0.12 28.01 -1.06
N LEU A 210 -0.29 27.97 -2.37
CA LEU A 210 -1.53 28.39 -3.05
C LEU A 210 -2.50 27.23 -3.27
N CYS A 211 -2.02 26.12 -3.84
CA CYS A 211 -2.87 24.97 -4.15
C CYS A 211 -3.08 24.02 -2.97
N GLY A 212 -2.25 24.12 -1.91
CA GLY A 212 -2.29 23.28 -0.71
C GLY A 212 -1.72 21.88 -0.88
N TYR A 213 -1.13 21.59 -2.03
CA TYR A 213 -0.56 20.29 -2.35
C TYR A 213 0.80 20.42 -3.02
N GLN A 214 1.63 19.42 -2.80
CA GLN A 214 2.86 19.19 -3.54
C GLN A 214 2.63 18.09 -4.56
N LEU A 215 3.15 18.27 -5.78
CA LEU A 215 3.03 17.32 -6.87
C LEU A 215 4.43 16.88 -7.30
N ARG A 216 4.65 15.58 -7.43
CA ARG A 216 5.90 14.97 -7.94
C ARG A 216 5.58 13.83 -8.89
N HIS A 217 6.45 13.55 -9.82
CA HIS A 217 6.41 12.33 -10.63
C HIS A 217 7.38 11.31 -10.08
N ASP A 218 6.88 10.16 -9.64
CA ASP A 218 7.72 9.03 -9.25
C ASP A 218 8.15 8.26 -10.49
N THR A 219 9.39 8.40 -10.87
CA THR A 219 9.96 7.76 -12.07
C THR A 219 10.10 6.25 -11.94
N PHE A 220 10.14 5.72 -10.70
CA PHE A 220 10.13 4.28 -10.46
C PHE A 220 8.75 3.67 -10.70
N ARG A 221 7.68 4.31 -10.22
CA ARG A 221 6.30 3.85 -10.39
C ARG A 221 5.68 4.29 -11.72
N ASP A 222 6.26 5.31 -12.36
CA ASP A 222 5.69 6.08 -13.49
C ASP A 222 4.29 6.62 -13.13
N GLU A 223 4.19 7.23 -11.95
CA GLU A 223 2.96 7.75 -11.39
C GLU A 223 3.14 9.16 -10.82
N VAL A 224 2.09 9.96 -10.93
CA VAL A 224 2.03 11.24 -10.22
C VAL A 224 1.75 10.96 -8.74
N MET A 225 2.54 11.57 -7.88
CA MET A 225 2.41 11.51 -6.43
C MET A 225 1.95 12.86 -5.90
N VAL A 226 1.16 12.84 -4.83
CA VAL A 226 0.66 14.02 -4.16
C VAL A 226 0.86 13.92 -2.65
N ALA A 227 1.24 15.05 -2.04
CA ALA A 227 1.28 15.21 -0.60
C ALA A 227 0.66 16.57 -0.22
N PRO A 228 0.09 16.74 0.98
CA PRO A 228 -0.27 18.06 1.49
C PRO A 228 0.95 19.00 1.53
N ALA A 229 0.72 20.30 1.38
CA ALA A 229 1.80 21.27 1.44
C ALA A 229 2.51 21.21 2.80
N GLY A 230 3.85 21.10 2.78
CA GLY A 230 4.66 21.00 4.00
C GLY A 230 4.68 19.62 4.66
N CYS A 231 3.96 18.62 4.14
CA CYS A 231 3.99 17.24 4.58
C CYS A 231 4.86 16.39 3.65
N ASP A 232 5.49 15.34 4.20
CA ASP A 232 6.29 14.38 3.42
C ASP A 232 5.56 13.02 3.26
N GLU A 233 4.25 13.02 3.45
CA GLU A 233 3.39 11.84 3.29
C GLU A 233 2.88 11.75 1.85
N TRP A 234 3.66 11.11 0.99
CA TRP A 234 3.35 10.96 -0.42
C TRP A 234 2.46 9.76 -0.70
N ARG A 235 1.43 9.99 -1.51
CA ARG A 235 0.55 8.92 -2.03
C ARG A 235 0.33 9.08 -3.53
N PRO A 236 -0.09 8.00 -4.24
CA PRO A 236 -0.49 8.11 -5.63
C PRO A 236 -1.63 9.11 -5.81
N PHE A 237 -1.53 9.93 -6.87
CA PHE A 237 -2.55 10.87 -7.29
C PHE A 237 -3.75 10.11 -7.89
N ARG A 238 -4.97 10.48 -7.51
CA ARG A 238 -6.21 9.84 -7.95
C ARG A 238 -7.08 10.81 -8.76
N ASP A 239 -8.03 10.27 -9.53
CA ASP A 239 -8.97 11.10 -10.29
C ASP A 239 -9.77 12.09 -9.41
N THR A 240 -10.04 11.73 -8.17
CA THR A 240 -10.69 12.60 -7.18
C THR A 240 -9.85 13.80 -6.80
N ASP A 241 -8.52 13.71 -6.89
CA ASP A 241 -7.61 14.80 -6.53
C ASP A 241 -7.70 15.96 -7.53
N TYR A 242 -8.02 15.71 -8.81
CA TYR A 242 -8.33 16.79 -9.75
C TYR A 242 -9.50 17.63 -9.27
N HIS A 243 -10.54 16.98 -8.76
CA HIS A 243 -11.71 17.68 -8.25
C HIS A 243 -11.37 18.49 -6.99
N ALA A 244 -10.63 17.90 -6.07
CA ALA A 244 -10.17 18.58 -4.85
C ALA A 244 -9.33 19.83 -5.16
N LEU A 245 -8.40 19.72 -6.12
CA LEU A 245 -7.60 20.86 -6.59
C LEU A 245 -8.48 21.95 -7.22
N CYS A 246 -9.44 21.59 -8.09
CA CYS A 246 -10.36 22.57 -8.67
C CYS A 246 -11.15 23.30 -7.59
N MET A 247 -11.83 22.58 -6.70
CA MET A 247 -12.62 23.16 -5.62
C MET A 247 -11.80 24.14 -4.76
N ARG A 248 -10.54 23.77 -4.46
CA ARG A 248 -9.67 24.62 -3.66
C ARG A 248 -9.26 25.91 -4.41
N MET A 249 -8.90 25.78 -5.68
CA MET A 249 -8.45 26.92 -6.50
C MET A 249 -9.60 27.86 -6.89
N GLU A 250 -10.82 27.35 -7.01
CA GLU A 250 -12.04 28.12 -7.33
C GLU A 250 -12.65 28.79 -6.09
N ARG A 251 -12.17 28.48 -4.89
CA ARG A 251 -12.73 29.00 -3.63
C ARG A 251 -12.48 30.50 -3.45
N GLY A 252 -13.53 31.18 -3.03
CA GLY A 252 -13.49 32.60 -2.68
C GLY A 252 -13.74 33.58 -3.85
N PRO A 253 -14.00 34.86 -3.56
CA PRO A 253 -14.41 35.83 -4.56
C PRO A 253 -13.33 36.19 -5.57
N GLN A 254 -12.07 35.90 -5.27
CA GLN A 254 -10.93 36.13 -6.15
C GLN A 254 -10.31 34.81 -6.68
N GLY A 255 -10.97 33.67 -6.45
CA GLY A 255 -10.52 32.37 -6.92
C GLY A 255 -10.55 32.25 -8.44
N PHE A 256 -10.09 31.11 -8.90
CA PHE A 256 -10.23 30.74 -10.32
C PHE A 256 -11.69 30.58 -10.69
N LYS A 257 -12.01 30.82 -11.97
CA LYS A 257 -13.36 30.66 -12.48
C LYS A 257 -13.37 29.51 -13.48
N ASP A 258 -14.19 28.48 -13.22
CA ASP A 258 -14.51 27.37 -14.14
C ASP A 258 -13.25 26.66 -14.69
N ILE A 259 -12.52 25.95 -13.86
CA ILE A 259 -11.34 25.18 -14.28
C ILE A 259 -11.76 23.92 -15.04
N ALA A 260 -11.48 23.88 -16.35
CA ALA A 260 -11.75 22.69 -17.17
C ALA A 260 -10.80 21.52 -16.78
N LYS A 261 -11.36 20.30 -16.71
CA LYS A 261 -10.63 19.07 -16.28
C LYS A 261 -9.37 18.81 -17.13
N GLU A 262 -9.42 19.07 -18.43
CA GLU A 262 -8.26 18.88 -19.32
C GLU A 262 -7.11 19.83 -18.95
N LYS A 263 -7.42 21.09 -18.63
CA LYS A 263 -6.39 22.09 -18.29
C LYS A 263 -5.68 21.74 -16.99
N ILE A 264 -6.44 21.32 -15.96
CA ILE A 264 -5.81 20.96 -14.68
C ILE A 264 -5.03 19.66 -14.80
N ARG A 265 -5.50 18.69 -15.59
CA ARG A 265 -4.79 17.44 -15.85
C ARG A 265 -3.42 17.69 -16.53
N ASP A 266 -3.40 18.50 -17.58
CA ASP A 266 -2.15 18.84 -18.28
C ASP A 266 -1.19 19.59 -17.36
N ALA A 267 -1.70 20.51 -16.54
CA ALA A 267 -0.88 21.29 -15.61
C ALA A 267 -0.33 20.43 -14.45
N VAL A 268 -1.13 19.50 -13.91
CA VAL A 268 -0.67 18.52 -12.89
C VAL A 268 0.47 17.67 -13.44
N ALA A 269 0.33 17.12 -14.65
CA ALA A 269 1.39 16.33 -15.28
C ALA A 269 2.66 17.15 -15.45
N TYR A 270 2.55 18.36 -15.99
CA TYR A 270 3.69 19.25 -16.21
C TYR A 270 4.42 19.62 -14.91
N VAL A 271 3.68 20.01 -13.86
CA VAL A 271 4.28 20.38 -12.57
C VAL A 271 4.90 19.16 -11.89
N ALA A 272 4.25 18.00 -11.96
CA ALA A 272 4.79 16.78 -11.39
C ALA A 272 6.08 16.33 -12.07
N GLU A 273 6.14 16.37 -13.41
CA GLU A 273 7.35 16.05 -14.19
C GLU A 273 8.51 17.00 -13.86
N GLY A 274 8.22 18.28 -13.63
CA GLY A 274 9.21 19.27 -13.18
C GLY A 274 9.80 18.99 -11.79
N ASN A 275 9.12 18.17 -10.98
CA ASN A 275 9.51 17.76 -9.64
C ASN A 275 9.71 16.23 -9.56
N ALA A 276 10.32 15.63 -10.57
CA ALA A 276 10.51 14.18 -10.62
C ALA A 276 11.44 13.68 -9.51
N PHE A 277 11.13 12.48 -8.98
CA PHE A 277 11.96 11.76 -8.03
C PHE A 277 11.86 10.25 -8.28
N ASP A 278 12.73 9.48 -7.65
CA ASP A 278 12.73 8.03 -7.73
C ASP A 278 12.55 7.46 -6.33
N SER A 279 11.36 6.91 -6.04
CA SER A 279 11.05 6.42 -4.70
C SER A 279 11.88 5.20 -4.30
N ALA A 280 12.22 4.31 -5.25
CA ALA A 280 13.04 3.14 -4.96
C ALA A 280 14.49 3.53 -4.65
N GLN A 281 15.05 4.47 -5.41
CA GLN A 281 16.40 4.96 -5.17
C GLN A 281 16.47 5.72 -3.84
N HIS A 282 15.52 6.61 -3.59
CA HIS A 282 15.44 7.34 -2.33
C HIS A 282 15.34 6.41 -1.11
N TRP A 283 14.50 5.37 -1.20
CA TRP A 283 14.40 4.36 -0.17
C TRP A 283 15.72 3.60 0.02
N LEU A 284 16.36 3.15 -1.06
CA LEU A 284 17.61 2.39 -0.99
C LEU A 284 18.76 3.23 -0.42
N ASP A 285 18.82 4.52 -0.77
CA ASP A 285 19.85 5.43 -0.26
C ASP A 285 19.69 5.71 1.25
N GLY A 286 18.46 5.66 1.76
CA GLY A 286 18.16 5.81 3.20
C GLY A 286 18.58 4.61 4.07
N LEU A 287 18.96 3.47 3.49
CA LEU A 287 19.36 2.29 4.26
C LEU A 287 20.82 2.40 4.70
N ALA A 288 21.12 2.00 5.94
CA ALA A 288 22.48 1.92 6.47
C ALA A 288 22.90 0.45 6.63
N TRP A 289 24.03 0.08 6.02
CA TRP A 289 24.61 -1.27 6.19
C TRP A 289 25.42 -1.37 7.47
N ASP A 290 25.24 -2.43 8.23
CA ASP A 290 25.94 -2.70 9.48
C ASP A 290 27.34 -3.33 9.29
N GLY A 291 27.79 -3.51 8.03
CA GLY A 291 29.09 -4.08 7.69
C GLY A 291 29.17 -5.61 7.74
N LYS A 292 28.06 -6.32 8.06
CA LYS A 292 28.06 -7.79 8.09
C LYS A 292 27.62 -8.35 6.75
N PRO A 293 28.42 -9.21 6.11
CA PRO A 293 28.07 -9.84 4.83
C PRO A 293 26.94 -10.87 5.01
N ARG A 294 25.93 -10.81 4.14
CA ARG A 294 24.75 -11.70 4.14
C ARG A 294 24.32 -12.11 2.75
N ILE A 295 24.54 -11.26 1.72
CA ILE A 295 23.98 -11.49 0.39
C ILE A 295 24.56 -12.73 -0.28
N GLU A 296 25.81 -13.09 -0.05
CA GLU A 296 26.42 -14.29 -0.65
C GLU A 296 25.80 -15.59 -0.11
N THR A 297 25.34 -15.61 1.13
CA THR A 297 24.71 -16.79 1.75
C THR A 297 23.18 -16.74 1.70
N PHE A 298 22.58 -15.85 0.90
CA PHE A 298 21.15 -15.64 0.89
C PHE A 298 20.34 -16.89 0.53
N LEU A 299 20.69 -17.59 -0.56
CA LEU A 299 19.99 -18.81 -0.97
C LEU A 299 20.18 -19.96 0.02
N PRO A 300 21.39 -20.27 0.51
CA PRO A 300 21.55 -21.23 1.59
C PRO A 300 20.75 -20.90 2.85
N THR A 301 20.77 -19.66 3.29
CA THR A 301 20.17 -19.23 4.56
C THR A 301 18.63 -19.21 4.50
N TYR A 302 18.06 -18.65 3.44
CA TYR A 302 16.62 -18.37 3.40
C TYR A 302 15.83 -19.28 2.47
N PHE A 303 16.48 -19.97 1.53
CA PHE A 303 15.82 -20.97 0.69
C PHE A 303 16.20 -22.40 1.07
N GLY A 304 17.06 -22.59 2.09
CA GLY A 304 17.53 -23.91 2.49
C GLY A 304 18.28 -24.64 1.36
N ALA A 305 18.89 -23.89 0.46
CA ALA A 305 19.71 -24.44 -0.62
C ALA A 305 21.04 -24.98 -0.05
N GLU A 306 21.68 -25.90 -0.77
CA GLU A 306 23.03 -26.34 -0.43
C GLU A 306 24.00 -25.15 -0.43
N ASP A 307 24.85 -25.05 0.58
CA ASP A 307 25.88 -24.02 0.64
C ASP A 307 27.08 -24.42 -0.25
N SER A 308 26.99 -24.07 -1.52
CA SER A 308 27.98 -24.32 -2.55
C SER A 308 28.52 -23.02 -3.13
N ARG A 309 29.62 -23.12 -3.85
CA ARG A 309 30.17 -21.99 -4.60
C ARG A 309 29.19 -21.42 -5.61
N TYR A 310 28.40 -22.31 -6.25
CA TYR A 310 27.36 -21.94 -7.20
C TYR A 310 26.22 -21.14 -6.55
N THR A 311 25.61 -21.67 -5.49
CA THR A 311 24.49 -20.99 -4.82
C THR A 311 24.89 -19.66 -4.21
N ARG A 312 26.15 -19.51 -3.76
CA ARG A 312 26.73 -18.23 -3.32
C ARG A 312 26.87 -17.25 -4.49
N ALA A 313 27.37 -17.71 -5.64
CA ALA A 313 27.49 -16.86 -6.83
C ALA A 313 26.12 -16.40 -7.35
N VAL A 314 25.11 -17.29 -7.35
CA VAL A 314 23.73 -16.95 -7.71
C VAL A 314 23.12 -15.94 -6.72
N SER A 315 23.36 -16.10 -5.43
CA SER A 315 22.95 -15.15 -4.38
C SER A 315 23.54 -13.75 -4.62
N LEU A 316 24.82 -13.69 -4.89
CA LEU A 316 25.55 -12.44 -5.14
C LEU A 316 25.06 -11.76 -6.42
N TYR A 317 24.83 -12.53 -7.49
CA TYR A 317 24.22 -12.03 -8.72
C TYR A 317 22.86 -11.41 -8.43
N LEU A 318 21.95 -12.15 -7.77
CA LEU A 318 20.58 -11.70 -7.47
C LEU A 318 20.59 -10.32 -6.78
N TRP A 319 21.34 -10.21 -5.69
CA TRP A 319 21.36 -9.00 -4.89
C TRP A 319 22.04 -7.81 -5.58
N THR A 320 23.13 -8.05 -6.32
CA THR A 320 23.78 -7.00 -7.09
C THR A 320 22.94 -6.57 -8.30
N ALA A 321 22.17 -7.48 -8.91
CA ALA A 321 21.21 -7.16 -9.96
C ALA A 321 20.03 -6.34 -9.44
N LEU A 322 19.48 -6.69 -8.26
CA LEU A 322 18.41 -5.94 -7.59
C LEU A 322 18.84 -4.51 -7.29
N ALA A 323 19.99 -4.32 -6.62
CA ALA A 323 20.52 -2.99 -6.33
C ALA A 323 20.85 -2.22 -7.61
N GLY A 324 21.43 -2.91 -8.60
CA GLY A 324 21.77 -2.33 -9.90
C GLY A 324 20.56 -1.81 -10.66
N ARG A 325 19.44 -2.54 -10.66
CA ARG A 325 18.18 -2.13 -11.30
C ARG A 325 17.55 -0.91 -10.62
N VAL A 326 17.79 -0.71 -9.35
CA VAL A 326 17.37 0.50 -8.63
C VAL A 326 18.27 1.69 -8.98
N LEU A 327 19.59 1.52 -8.87
CA LEU A 327 20.55 2.61 -9.01
C LEU A 327 20.82 3.03 -10.46
N VAL A 328 20.77 2.06 -11.40
CA VAL A 328 20.99 2.25 -12.83
C VAL A 328 19.82 1.61 -13.59
N PRO A 329 18.72 2.33 -13.80
CA PRO A 329 17.56 1.84 -14.52
C PRO A 329 17.92 1.25 -15.89
N GLY A 330 17.45 0.02 -16.15
CA GLY A 330 17.74 -0.67 -17.42
C GLY A 330 19.11 -1.37 -17.48
N ILE A 331 19.91 -1.38 -16.42
CA ILE A 331 21.17 -2.13 -16.40
C ILE A 331 20.93 -3.60 -16.77
N LYS A 332 21.88 -4.21 -17.45
CA LYS A 332 21.77 -5.61 -17.86
C LYS A 332 21.73 -6.54 -16.65
N ALA A 333 20.63 -7.28 -16.50
CA ALA A 333 20.39 -8.30 -15.48
C ALA A 333 19.38 -9.30 -16.07
N ASP A 334 19.88 -10.20 -16.93
CA ASP A 334 19.11 -11.08 -17.79
C ASP A 334 19.22 -12.57 -17.39
N MET A 335 19.77 -12.86 -16.22
CA MET A 335 19.72 -14.21 -15.66
C MET A 335 18.62 -14.31 -14.60
N VAL A 336 18.05 -15.48 -14.44
CA VAL A 336 16.89 -15.77 -13.63
C VAL A 336 17.23 -16.86 -12.62
N PRO A 337 17.43 -16.53 -11.34
CA PRO A 337 17.46 -17.56 -10.30
C PRO A 337 16.17 -18.37 -10.32
N ALA A 338 16.25 -19.69 -10.27
CA ALA A 338 15.12 -20.58 -10.34
C ALA A 338 15.09 -21.56 -9.15
N ALA A 339 14.17 -21.34 -8.23
CA ALA A 339 14.00 -22.20 -7.07
C ALA A 339 13.19 -23.45 -7.43
N VAL A 340 13.84 -24.61 -7.48
CA VAL A 340 13.24 -25.92 -7.73
C VAL A 340 13.00 -26.64 -6.41
N GLY A 341 11.77 -27.08 -6.13
CA GLY A 341 11.49 -27.78 -4.87
C GLY A 341 10.01 -28.09 -4.69
N PRO A 342 9.64 -28.83 -3.65
CA PRO A 342 8.28 -29.34 -3.47
C PRO A 342 7.27 -28.21 -3.31
N GLN A 343 6.01 -28.53 -3.60
CA GLN A 343 4.90 -27.64 -3.31
C GLN A 343 4.77 -27.42 -1.80
N GLY A 344 4.43 -26.21 -1.37
CA GLY A 344 4.31 -25.88 0.06
C GLY A 344 5.63 -25.48 0.73
N ALA A 345 6.77 -25.51 0.04
CA ALA A 345 8.05 -25.07 0.59
C ALA A 345 8.18 -23.55 0.82
N MET A 346 7.10 -22.77 0.60
CA MET A 346 7.03 -21.31 0.74
C MET A 346 7.97 -20.53 -0.19
N LYS A 347 8.33 -21.09 -1.35
CA LYS A 347 9.23 -20.42 -2.32
C LYS A 347 8.74 -19.03 -2.72
N SER A 348 7.52 -18.93 -3.28
CA SER A 348 6.93 -17.64 -3.73
C SER A 348 6.79 -16.64 -2.60
N SER A 349 6.40 -17.09 -1.39
CA SER A 349 6.33 -16.22 -0.21
C SER A 349 7.70 -15.65 0.17
N THR A 350 8.76 -16.45 0.01
CA THR A 350 10.14 -16.02 0.30
C THR A 350 10.65 -15.06 -0.76
N VAL A 351 10.32 -15.29 -2.05
CA VAL A 351 10.61 -14.34 -3.13
C VAL A 351 9.89 -13.02 -2.90
N ALA A 352 8.59 -13.05 -2.55
CA ALA A 352 7.82 -11.85 -2.25
C ALA A 352 8.35 -11.09 -1.02
N ALA A 353 9.00 -11.77 -0.06
CA ALA A 353 9.58 -11.13 1.11
C ALA A 353 10.83 -10.27 0.81
N ILE A 354 11.45 -10.41 -0.37
CA ILE A 354 12.61 -9.63 -0.81
C ILE A 354 12.26 -8.13 -0.93
N VAL A 355 11.05 -7.80 -1.37
CA VAL A 355 10.64 -6.41 -1.60
C VAL A 355 10.17 -5.72 -0.32
N PRO A 356 10.37 -4.38 -0.19
CA PRO A 356 10.00 -3.63 1.02
C PRO A 356 8.49 -3.55 1.26
N ALA A 357 7.69 -3.57 0.20
CA ALA A 357 6.23 -3.57 0.28
C ALA A 357 5.63 -4.48 -0.81
N PRO A 358 4.44 -5.05 -0.58
CA PRO A 358 3.79 -5.95 -1.54
C PRO A 358 3.61 -5.35 -2.94
N ASP A 359 3.39 -4.05 -3.04
CA ASP A 359 3.22 -3.33 -4.31
C ASP A 359 4.43 -3.43 -5.25
N PHE A 360 5.62 -3.72 -4.72
CA PHE A 360 6.86 -3.84 -5.50
C PHE A 360 7.15 -5.27 -5.97
N PHE A 361 6.28 -6.21 -5.64
CA PHE A 361 6.30 -7.58 -6.12
C PHE A 361 5.27 -7.79 -7.23
N LEU A 362 5.58 -8.66 -8.18
CA LEU A 362 4.67 -9.09 -9.23
C LEU A 362 4.86 -10.57 -9.49
N GLU A 363 3.78 -11.34 -9.44
CA GLU A 363 3.69 -12.66 -10.06
C GLU A 363 3.22 -12.46 -11.50
N LEU A 364 4.05 -12.84 -12.48
CA LEU A 364 3.84 -12.55 -13.88
C LEU A 364 3.39 -13.79 -14.64
N ASP A 365 2.23 -13.67 -15.30
CA ASP A 365 1.77 -14.63 -16.32
C ASP A 365 2.24 -14.18 -17.70
N LEU A 366 3.14 -14.95 -18.31
CA LEU A 366 3.71 -14.68 -19.63
C LEU A 366 2.71 -14.90 -20.80
N GLY A 367 1.50 -15.41 -20.53
CA GLY A 367 0.43 -15.55 -21.53
C GLY A 367 -0.23 -14.24 -21.94
N SER A 368 0.04 -13.13 -21.25
CA SER A 368 -0.50 -11.82 -21.54
C SER A 368 0.22 -11.12 -22.70
N LYS A 369 -0.39 -10.07 -23.27
CA LYS A 369 0.22 -9.27 -24.35
C LYS A 369 1.41 -8.44 -23.81
N ASP A 370 2.42 -8.22 -24.63
CA ASP A 370 3.65 -7.48 -24.28
C ASP A 370 3.36 -6.09 -23.68
N ASP A 371 2.41 -5.33 -24.25
CA ASP A 371 2.04 -4.00 -23.73
C ASP A 371 1.42 -4.07 -22.33
N ASP A 372 0.64 -5.11 -22.05
CA ASP A 372 0.05 -5.34 -20.73
C ASP A 372 1.12 -5.77 -19.72
N LEU A 373 2.06 -6.62 -20.14
CA LEU A 373 3.22 -7.02 -19.33
C LEU A 373 4.09 -5.82 -18.98
N ALA A 374 4.42 -4.98 -19.97
CA ALA A 374 5.22 -3.76 -19.78
C ALA A 374 4.58 -2.85 -18.71
N ARG A 375 3.25 -2.67 -18.79
CA ARG A 375 2.50 -1.85 -17.83
C ARG A 375 2.49 -2.44 -16.42
N LEU A 376 2.33 -3.76 -16.28
CA LEU A 376 2.32 -4.45 -14.99
C LEU A 376 3.68 -4.42 -14.28
N MET A 377 4.77 -4.42 -15.04
CA MET A 377 6.13 -4.40 -14.50
C MET A 377 6.60 -3.04 -13.98
N ARG A 378 5.86 -1.96 -14.23
CA ARG A 378 6.20 -0.63 -13.67
C ARG A 378 6.13 -0.65 -12.15
N GLY A 379 7.10 -0.03 -11.51
CA GLY A 379 7.19 0.02 -10.05
C GLY A 379 7.43 -1.34 -9.39
N LYS A 380 7.96 -2.33 -10.11
CA LYS A 380 8.27 -3.66 -9.56
C LYS A 380 9.76 -3.85 -9.40
N LEU A 381 10.17 -4.39 -8.25
CA LEU A 381 11.57 -4.73 -7.94
C LEU A 381 11.86 -6.21 -8.17
N VAL A 382 10.88 -7.08 -7.86
CA VAL A 382 10.97 -8.52 -8.06
C VAL A 382 9.77 -8.99 -8.86
N ILE A 383 10.04 -9.74 -9.92
CA ILE A 383 9.03 -10.29 -10.83
C ILE A 383 9.18 -11.80 -10.80
N GLU A 384 8.20 -12.47 -10.20
CA GLU A 384 8.18 -13.93 -10.15
C GLU A 384 7.59 -14.51 -11.42
N LEU A 385 8.30 -15.48 -11.99
CA LEU A 385 7.83 -16.36 -13.05
C LEU A 385 7.40 -17.68 -12.39
N GLY A 386 6.11 -17.79 -12.07
CA GLY A 386 5.53 -18.99 -11.49
C GLY A 386 5.28 -20.08 -12.53
N GLU A 387 5.31 -21.33 -12.10
CA GLU A 387 4.84 -22.50 -12.86
C GLU A 387 5.28 -22.55 -14.34
N LEU A 388 6.58 -22.58 -14.60
CA LEU A 388 7.14 -22.73 -15.96
C LEU A 388 6.84 -24.14 -16.53
N LYS A 389 5.55 -24.48 -16.69
CA LYS A 389 5.12 -25.80 -17.16
C LYS A 389 4.94 -25.85 -18.68
N GLY A 390 5.51 -26.85 -19.31
CA GLY A 390 5.14 -27.28 -20.69
C GLY A 390 5.42 -26.25 -21.78
N LEU A 391 6.38 -25.34 -21.57
CA LEU A 391 6.77 -24.35 -22.56
C LEU A 391 7.32 -25.03 -23.82
N ARG A 392 6.75 -24.70 -24.98
CA ARG A 392 7.27 -25.15 -26.27
C ARG A 392 8.54 -24.37 -26.62
N ALA A 393 9.42 -24.92 -27.46
CA ALA A 393 10.67 -24.26 -27.84
C ALA A 393 10.51 -22.84 -28.34
N LYS A 394 9.44 -22.50 -29.09
CA LYS A 394 9.13 -21.12 -29.52
C LYS A 394 8.79 -20.20 -28.38
N GLU A 395 8.10 -20.70 -27.36
CA GLU A 395 7.73 -19.94 -26.15
C GLU A 395 8.98 -19.64 -25.30
N VAL A 396 9.87 -20.62 -25.20
CA VAL A 396 11.17 -20.47 -24.51
C VAL A 396 12.02 -19.37 -25.16
N GLU A 397 12.12 -19.34 -26.50
CA GLU A 397 12.86 -18.29 -27.21
C GLU A 397 12.22 -16.90 -27.03
N HIS A 398 10.89 -16.82 -27.04
CA HIS A 398 10.18 -15.57 -26.74
C HIS A 398 10.45 -15.09 -25.32
N ILE A 399 10.42 -15.99 -24.34
CA ILE A 399 10.73 -15.67 -22.93
C ILE A 399 12.18 -15.21 -22.78
N LYS A 400 13.14 -15.88 -23.43
CA LYS A 400 14.55 -15.47 -23.42
C LYS A 400 14.73 -14.05 -23.98
N ALA A 401 14.08 -13.74 -25.10
CA ALA A 401 14.06 -12.41 -25.69
C ALA A 401 13.42 -11.38 -24.75
N PHE A 402 12.29 -11.73 -24.13
CA PHE A 402 11.59 -10.89 -23.17
C PHE A 402 12.44 -10.59 -21.93
N ILE A 403 13.05 -11.61 -21.30
CA ILE A 403 13.90 -11.43 -20.10
C ILE A 403 15.11 -10.52 -20.40
N SER A 404 15.67 -10.60 -21.60
CA SER A 404 16.87 -9.84 -21.99
C SER A 404 16.62 -8.37 -22.26
N ARG A 405 15.38 -7.93 -22.34
CA ARG A 405 15.06 -6.50 -22.58
C ARG A 405 15.54 -5.64 -21.41
N GLN A 406 16.09 -4.51 -21.73
CA GLN A 406 16.50 -3.48 -20.78
C GLN A 406 15.47 -2.36 -20.63
N HIS A 407 14.62 -2.21 -21.64
CA HIS A 407 13.59 -1.19 -21.73
C HIS A 407 12.30 -1.82 -22.26
N GLU A 408 11.16 -1.29 -21.81
CA GLU A 408 9.85 -1.53 -22.38
C GLU A 408 9.42 -0.29 -23.17
N GLU A 409 8.77 -0.51 -24.30
CA GLU A 409 8.26 0.57 -25.15
C GLU A 409 6.82 0.26 -25.55
N TRP A 410 5.92 1.19 -25.28
CA TRP A 410 4.49 1.07 -25.66
C TRP A 410 3.85 2.45 -25.79
N VAL A 411 2.70 2.52 -26.43
CA VAL A 411 1.85 3.71 -26.44
C VAL A 411 0.80 3.58 -25.34
N PRO A 412 0.85 4.40 -24.27
CA PRO A 412 -0.18 4.36 -23.22
C PRO A 412 -1.56 4.71 -23.79
N LYS A 413 -2.62 4.11 -23.23
CA LYS A 413 -3.99 4.47 -23.61
C LYS A 413 -4.19 5.99 -23.46
N TYR A 414 -4.77 6.60 -24.48
CA TYR A 414 -5.06 8.05 -24.53
C TYR A 414 -3.82 8.96 -24.58
N ARG A 415 -2.65 8.45 -24.91
CA ARG A 415 -1.46 9.25 -25.26
C ARG A 415 -1.12 9.06 -26.73
N GLU A 416 -0.55 10.12 -27.34
CA GLU A 416 -0.17 10.11 -28.76
C GLU A 416 1.27 9.62 -28.97
N MET A 417 2.09 9.70 -27.92
CA MET A 417 3.52 9.40 -28.03
C MET A 417 3.87 8.07 -27.35
N ASN A 418 4.85 7.40 -27.94
CA ASN A 418 5.47 6.22 -27.35
C ASN A 418 6.20 6.59 -26.07
N VAL A 419 6.05 5.75 -25.03
CA VAL A 419 6.77 5.89 -23.76
C VAL A 419 7.79 4.78 -23.67
N ARG A 420 9.01 5.13 -23.28
CA ARG A 420 10.09 4.20 -23.00
C ARG A 420 10.33 4.15 -21.49
N TYR A 421 10.17 2.98 -20.92
CA TYR A 421 10.37 2.73 -19.49
C TYR A 421 11.56 1.80 -19.28
N SER A 422 12.56 2.24 -18.53
CA SER A 422 13.72 1.42 -18.18
C SER A 422 13.33 0.33 -17.19
N ARG A 423 13.68 -0.91 -17.50
CA ARG A 423 13.32 -2.06 -16.64
C ARG A 423 13.98 -1.93 -15.26
N ARG A 424 13.17 -2.05 -14.21
CA ARG A 424 13.56 -1.89 -12.80
C ARG A 424 13.53 -3.20 -12.02
N GLY A 425 12.75 -4.16 -12.47
CA GLY A 425 12.58 -5.47 -11.82
C GLY A 425 13.63 -6.49 -12.25
N VAL A 426 13.92 -7.41 -11.34
CA VAL A 426 14.70 -8.63 -11.57
C VAL A 426 13.76 -9.82 -11.58
N PHE A 427 13.93 -10.72 -12.53
CA PHE A 427 13.15 -11.94 -12.62
C PHE A 427 13.65 -13.01 -11.65
N PHE A 428 12.73 -13.74 -11.07
CA PHE A 428 12.98 -14.89 -10.21
C PHE A 428 11.95 -15.97 -10.56
N ALA A 429 12.38 -17.20 -10.77
CA ALA A 429 11.48 -18.30 -11.12
C ALA A 429 11.26 -19.26 -9.95
N THR A 430 10.05 -19.80 -9.85
CA THR A 430 9.72 -20.87 -8.92
C THR A 430 9.04 -22.01 -9.65
N THR A 431 9.44 -23.24 -9.38
CA THR A 431 8.85 -24.44 -9.99
C THR A 431 8.88 -25.62 -9.03
N ASN A 432 7.97 -26.58 -9.28
CA ASN A 432 7.93 -27.86 -8.57
C ASN A 432 8.53 -29.00 -9.40
N GLN A 433 8.95 -28.72 -10.63
CA GLN A 433 9.43 -29.72 -11.58
C GLN A 433 10.95 -29.67 -11.71
N ASP A 434 11.60 -30.82 -11.65
CA ASP A 434 13.05 -30.94 -11.82
C ASP A 434 13.46 -30.66 -13.28
N GLU A 435 12.62 -30.99 -14.24
CA GLU A 435 12.86 -30.84 -15.69
C GLU A 435 11.90 -29.74 -16.24
N PHE A 436 12.22 -28.49 -16.03
CA PHE A 436 11.45 -27.40 -16.61
C PHE A 436 12.12 -26.73 -17.83
N LEU A 437 13.38 -27.07 -18.10
CA LEU A 437 14.17 -26.62 -19.26
C LEU A 437 14.52 -27.80 -20.13
N THR A 438 13.82 -27.94 -21.24
CA THR A 438 14.02 -29.06 -22.20
C THR A 438 14.94 -28.72 -23.36
N ASP A 439 15.53 -27.52 -23.39
CA ASP A 439 16.34 -27.03 -24.52
C ASP A 439 17.79 -26.79 -24.10
N ASP A 440 18.72 -27.54 -24.69
CA ASP A 440 20.17 -27.48 -24.41
C ASP A 440 20.83 -26.16 -24.87
N THR A 441 20.19 -25.36 -25.72
CA THR A 441 20.85 -24.23 -26.41
C THR A 441 20.64 -22.84 -25.78
N GLY A 442 20.05 -22.73 -24.63
CA GLY A 442 19.75 -21.40 -24.06
C GLY A 442 19.71 -21.32 -22.55
N ASN A 443 20.16 -22.36 -21.88
CA ASN A 443 20.04 -22.52 -20.43
C ASN A 443 20.90 -21.55 -19.60
N ARG A 444 21.87 -20.86 -20.21
CA ARG A 444 22.81 -19.94 -19.51
C ARG A 444 22.12 -18.79 -18.77
N ARG A 445 20.85 -18.46 -19.08
CA ARG A 445 20.09 -17.42 -18.38
C ARG A 445 19.39 -17.93 -17.14
N TRP A 446 19.19 -19.21 -17.05
CA TRP A 446 18.51 -19.83 -15.92
C TRP A 446 19.56 -20.32 -14.92
N LEU A 447 19.37 -19.96 -13.67
CA LEU A 447 20.24 -20.33 -12.56
C LEU A 447 19.43 -21.21 -11.58
N PRO A 448 19.18 -22.49 -11.94
CA PRO A 448 18.39 -23.38 -11.11
C PRO A 448 19.14 -23.79 -9.85
N PHE A 449 18.44 -23.83 -8.72
CA PHE A 449 18.96 -24.38 -7.48
C PHE A 449 17.85 -25.12 -6.74
N ARG A 450 18.22 -26.14 -5.96
CA ARG A 450 17.27 -26.87 -5.14
C ARG A 450 16.94 -26.09 -3.89
N ALA A 451 15.65 -25.78 -3.72
CA ALA A 451 15.12 -25.14 -2.53
C ALA A 451 14.65 -26.20 -1.53
N GLY A 452 15.10 -26.07 -0.29
CA GLY A 452 14.61 -26.83 0.84
C GLY A 452 13.47 -26.10 1.57
N ARG A 453 13.55 -26.01 2.89
CA ARG A 453 12.61 -25.21 3.69
C ARG A 453 12.95 -23.72 3.56
N CYS A 454 12.04 -22.96 2.99
CA CYS A 454 12.20 -21.53 2.80
C CYS A 454 11.73 -20.75 4.04
N ASP A 455 12.36 -19.60 4.31
CA ASP A 455 12.11 -18.74 5.48
C ASP A 455 11.74 -17.31 5.06
N PRO A 456 10.47 -17.02 4.74
CA PRO A 456 10.03 -15.68 4.38
C PRO A 456 10.13 -14.67 5.53
N GLU A 457 9.97 -15.11 6.78
CA GLU A 457 10.04 -14.21 7.94
C GLU A 457 11.49 -13.79 8.22
N GLY A 458 12.44 -14.70 8.07
CA GLY A 458 13.87 -14.37 8.15
C GLY A 458 14.28 -13.35 7.07
N VAL A 459 13.78 -13.50 5.84
CA VAL A 459 14.01 -12.51 4.77
C VAL A 459 13.43 -11.14 5.15
N LYS A 460 12.19 -11.06 5.64
CA LYS A 460 11.57 -9.81 6.08
C LYS A 460 12.40 -9.12 7.16
N ALA A 461 12.90 -9.88 8.14
CA ALA A 461 13.71 -9.35 9.22
C ALA A 461 15.07 -8.82 8.74
N ALA A 462 15.72 -9.51 7.81
CA ALA A 462 17.04 -9.15 7.29
C ALA A 462 17.03 -8.19 6.10
N ARG A 463 15.88 -8.00 5.47
CA ARG A 463 15.71 -7.32 4.19
C ARG A 463 16.43 -5.98 4.09
N GLY A 464 16.28 -5.10 5.07
CA GLY A 464 16.92 -3.78 5.06
C GLY A 464 18.45 -3.89 4.97
N GLN A 465 19.06 -4.85 5.69
CA GLN A 465 20.50 -5.08 5.67
C GLN A 465 20.96 -5.73 4.35
N LEU A 466 20.17 -6.66 3.80
CA LEU A 466 20.46 -7.29 2.51
C LEU A 466 20.49 -6.26 1.38
N TRP A 467 19.52 -5.36 1.33
CA TRP A 467 19.48 -4.28 0.34
C TRP A 467 20.60 -3.25 0.55
N ALA A 468 20.90 -2.89 1.80
CA ALA A 468 21.98 -1.96 2.12
C ALA A 468 23.34 -2.54 1.71
N GLU A 469 23.61 -3.82 2.00
CA GLU A 469 24.81 -4.53 1.56
C GLU A 469 24.88 -4.59 0.03
N ALA A 470 23.79 -4.99 -0.62
CA ALA A 470 23.71 -5.11 -2.07
C ALA A 470 24.07 -3.79 -2.77
N ARG A 471 23.58 -2.65 -2.23
CA ARG A 471 23.92 -1.30 -2.70
C ARG A 471 25.43 -1.04 -2.64
N GLU A 472 26.06 -1.30 -1.52
CA GLU A 472 27.49 -1.04 -1.35
C GLU A 472 28.35 -1.97 -2.24
N VAL A 473 27.98 -3.25 -2.32
CA VAL A 473 28.66 -4.20 -3.20
C VAL A 473 28.48 -3.81 -4.67
N PHE A 474 27.29 -3.41 -5.09
CA PHE A 474 27.03 -2.96 -6.46
C PHE A 474 27.85 -1.70 -6.82
N LYS A 475 27.95 -0.74 -5.93
CA LYS A 475 28.77 0.49 -6.17
C LYS A 475 30.22 0.17 -6.48
N VAL A 476 30.76 -0.91 -5.91
CA VAL A 476 32.17 -1.33 -6.09
C VAL A 476 32.34 -2.30 -7.27
N ARG A 477 31.43 -3.27 -7.42
CA ARG A 477 31.61 -4.42 -8.33
C ARG A 477 30.68 -4.42 -9.52
N GLY A 478 29.65 -3.56 -9.55
CA GLY A 478 28.56 -3.65 -10.51
C GLY A 478 27.71 -4.91 -10.32
N VAL A 479 26.99 -5.33 -11.36
CA VAL A 479 26.28 -6.62 -11.38
C VAL A 479 27.26 -7.77 -11.54
N VAL A 480 27.36 -8.65 -10.54
CA VAL A 480 28.33 -9.77 -10.51
C VAL A 480 27.66 -11.02 -11.07
N TRP A 481 27.80 -11.26 -12.36
CA TRP A 481 27.11 -12.33 -13.08
C TRP A 481 28.03 -13.43 -13.61
N GLN A 482 29.33 -13.14 -13.83
CA GLN A 482 30.25 -14.01 -14.57
C GLN A 482 30.45 -15.36 -13.88
N GLU A 483 30.64 -15.36 -12.58
CA GLU A 483 30.86 -16.59 -11.81
C GLU A 483 29.60 -17.46 -11.76
N ALA A 484 28.41 -16.84 -11.58
CA ALA A 484 27.15 -17.55 -11.60
C ALA A 484 26.87 -18.21 -12.97
N GLU A 485 27.18 -17.53 -14.08
CA GLU A 485 27.05 -18.09 -15.43
C GLU A 485 28.01 -19.25 -15.68
N GLN A 486 29.27 -19.09 -15.28
CA GLN A 486 30.28 -20.12 -15.50
C GLN A 486 29.98 -21.39 -14.71
N LEU A 487 29.73 -21.26 -13.41
CA LEU A 487 29.42 -22.41 -12.55
C LEU A 487 28.08 -23.06 -12.94
N GLY A 488 27.10 -22.27 -13.39
CA GLY A 488 25.83 -22.81 -13.87
C GLY A 488 25.98 -23.66 -15.13
N ARG A 489 26.93 -23.35 -16.01
CA ARG A 489 27.27 -24.24 -17.14
C ARG A 489 27.93 -25.53 -16.66
N ASP A 490 28.90 -25.42 -15.77
CA ASP A 490 29.69 -26.56 -15.28
C ASP A 490 28.81 -27.57 -14.49
N GLU A 491 27.70 -27.13 -13.85
CA GLU A 491 26.78 -28.00 -13.11
C GLU A 491 25.67 -28.63 -13.98
N HIS A 492 25.40 -28.06 -15.16
CA HIS A 492 24.26 -28.46 -16.01
C HIS A 492 24.67 -28.99 -17.41
N GLU A 493 25.98 -29.03 -17.74
CA GLU A 493 26.57 -29.81 -18.81
C GLU A 493 26.97 -31.22 -18.31
#